data_23203ac6b603e65653f64e095d72d65a
#
_entry.id   23203ac6b603e65653f64e095d72d65a
#
_cell.length_a   1.000
_cell.length_b   1.000
_cell.length_c   1.000
_cell.angle_alpha   90.00
_cell.angle_beta   90.00
_cell.angle_gamma   90.00
#
_symmetry.space_group_name_H-M   'P 1'
#
loop_
_entity.id
_entity.type
_entity.pdbx_description
1 polymer ?
#
loop_
_entity_poly.entity_id
_entity_poly.type
_entity_poly.pdbx_seq_one_letter_code
_entity_poly.pdbx_strand_id
1 'polypeptide(L)'
;DAMLMGGRIHRKIQRRMGPDYHAEVSLRKEVRFEGFRILVEGRADGIITEQIGKEQKITIDEIKGVLRELRFIEKPEALHVAQAKCYAAIYAEQKGLKKIDVQVTYCQMESEEICRFVQSFDAGELKEWFYGLVGEYEKWARFEVEWKKARNTSIHKTEFPFSYRAGQRDMAAAVYRTILRKKKLFIQASTGVGKTISTVFPSVKALGEEIGEKIFYLTAKTITRTVAEQAFRTLEDNGLQMKVITLTAKEKICFCDETECNPEKCPYAKGHYDRVNDAVYDLLISENGISRRIVEDYAKKHRVCPFEMSLDLSVWADAVICDYNYVFD
;
A
#
# COMPACT_ATOMS: atom_id res chain seq x y z
N ASP A 1 -19.13 2.86 -8.18
CA ASP A 1 -19.57 2.70 -6.79
C ASP A 1 -19.61 1.25 -6.24
N ALA A 2 -18.68 0.40 -6.68
CA ALA A 2 -18.60 -1.00 -6.24
C ALA A 2 -18.37 -1.12 -4.71
N MET A 3 -17.59 -0.22 -4.10
CA MET A 3 -17.35 -0.23 -2.66
C MET A 3 -18.63 0.04 -1.83
N LEU A 4 -19.45 0.98 -2.25
CA LEU A 4 -20.74 1.26 -1.57
C LEU A 4 -21.73 0.10 -1.73
N MET A 5 -21.75 -0.55 -2.88
CA MET A 5 -22.58 -1.73 -3.13
C MET A 5 -22.09 -2.92 -2.28
N GLY A 6 -20.77 -3.16 -2.21
CA GLY A 6 -20.21 -4.21 -1.37
C GLY A 6 -20.63 -4.09 0.10
N GLY A 7 -20.48 -2.90 0.69
CA GLY A 7 -20.88 -2.67 2.09
C GLY A 7 -22.40 -2.79 2.34
N ARG A 8 -23.27 -2.58 1.32
CA ARG A 8 -24.71 -2.85 1.43
C ARG A 8 -25.01 -4.35 1.45
N ILE A 9 -24.31 -5.13 0.63
CA ILE A 9 -24.45 -6.58 0.55
C ILE A 9 -24.01 -7.24 1.86
N HIS A 10 -22.85 -6.86 2.42
CA HIS A 10 -22.38 -7.39 3.70
C HIS A 10 -23.45 -7.20 4.79
N ARG A 11 -23.92 -5.97 5.00
CA ARG A 11 -24.97 -5.67 5.98
C ARG A 11 -26.26 -6.44 5.74
N LYS A 12 -26.63 -6.67 4.48
CA LYS A 12 -27.87 -7.41 4.14
C LYS A 12 -27.73 -8.90 4.47
N ILE A 13 -26.60 -9.52 4.17
CA ILE A 13 -26.32 -10.91 4.51
C ILE A 13 -26.26 -11.07 6.03
N GLN A 14 -25.47 -10.23 6.72
CA GLN A 14 -25.32 -10.24 8.17
C GLN A 14 -26.68 -10.15 8.91
N ARG A 15 -27.61 -9.31 8.45
CA ARG A 15 -28.97 -9.18 9.02
C ARG A 15 -29.86 -10.40 8.84
N ARG A 16 -29.56 -11.25 7.86
CA ARG A 16 -30.30 -12.50 7.60
C ARG A 16 -29.77 -13.70 8.38
N MET A 17 -28.61 -13.53 9.02
CA MET A 17 -27.98 -14.55 9.83
C MET A 17 -28.68 -14.64 11.22
N GLY A 18 -28.60 -15.82 11.81
CA GLY A 18 -29.20 -16.08 13.14
C GLY A 18 -28.42 -15.49 14.32
N PRO A 19 -28.87 -15.75 15.55
CA PRO A 19 -28.26 -15.21 16.76
C PRO A 19 -26.82 -15.69 17.01
N ASP A 20 -26.42 -16.79 16.40
CA ASP A 20 -25.09 -17.37 16.52
C ASP A 20 -24.04 -16.70 15.60
N TYR A 21 -24.46 -15.67 14.86
CA TYR A 21 -23.61 -14.90 13.95
C TYR A 21 -23.19 -13.57 14.58
N HIS A 22 -21.90 -13.39 14.79
CA HIS A 22 -21.31 -12.16 15.28
C HIS A 22 -20.68 -11.38 14.13
N ALA A 23 -21.33 -10.31 13.70
CA ALA A 23 -20.87 -9.48 12.58
C ALA A 23 -19.75 -8.52 12.98
N GLU A 24 -18.85 -8.20 12.02
CA GLU A 24 -17.88 -7.11 12.11
C GLU A 24 -16.93 -7.26 13.32
N VAL A 25 -16.41 -8.46 13.55
CA VAL A 25 -15.56 -8.76 14.70
C VAL A 25 -14.12 -8.27 14.46
N SER A 26 -13.67 -7.30 15.26
CA SER A 26 -12.29 -6.81 15.20
C SER A 26 -11.34 -7.83 15.81
N LEU A 27 -10.29 -8.15 15.05
CA LEU A 27 -9.25 -9.11 15.41
C LEU A 27 -7.90 -8.43 15.30
N ARG A 28 -6.99 -8.75 16.23
CA ARG A 28 -5.68 -8.12 16.31
C ARG A 28 -4.65 -9.10 16.85
N LYS A 29 -3.47 -9.14 16.22
CA LYS A 29 -2.33 -9.94 16.65
C LYS A 29 -1.05 -9.14 16.52
N GLU A 30 -0.26 -9.07 17.60
CA GLU A 30 1.09 -8.53 17.59
C GLU A 30 2.09 -9.68 17.41
N VAL A 31 2.99 -9.56 16.44
CA VAL A 31 4.12 -10.47 16.21
C VAL A 31 5.40 -9.69 16.42
N ARG A 32 6.26 -10.18 17.32
CA ARG A 32 7.50 -9.49 17.71
C ARG A 32 8.69 -10.03 16.93
N PHE A 33 9.50 -9.11 16.44
CA PHE A 33 10.79 -9.34 15.83
C PHE A 33 11.88 -8.57 16.59
N GLU A 34 13.14 -8.84 16.29
CA GLU A 34 14.23 -8.09 16.87
C GLU A 34 14.19 -6.62 16.38
N GLY A 35 14.01 -5.69 17.32
CA GLY A 35 14.00 -4.25 17.07
C GLY A 35 12.65 -3.65 16.64
N PHE A 36 11.61 -4.45 16.32
CA PHE A 36 10.29 -3.96 15.96
C PHE A 36 9.19 -5.00 16.18
N ARG A 37 7.96 -4.59 15.93
CA ARG A 37 6.79 -5.49 15.95
C ARG A 37 5.89 -5.23 14.77
N ILE A 38 5.29 -6.30 14.25
CA ILE A 38 4.25 -6.23 13.22
C ILE A 38 2.91 -6.40 13.90
N LEU A 39 2.02 -5.43 13.70
CA LEU A 39 0.65 -5.49 14.16
C LEU A 39 -0.24 -5.90 12.97
N VAL A 40 -0.78 -7.11 13.04
CA VAL A 40 -1.79 -7.59 12.08
C VAL A 40 -3.16 -7.35 12.69
N GLU A 41 -3.94 -6.51 12.05
CA GLU A 41 -5.29 -6.21 12.50
C GLU A 41 -6.27 -6.15 11.34
N GLY A 42 -7.52 -6.45 11.62
CA GLY A 42 -8.58 -6.38 10.65
C GLY A 42 -9.92 -6.69 11.30
N ARG A 43 -10.94 -6.76 10.48
CA ARG A 43 -12.30 -7.00 10.91
C ARG A 43 -12.91 -8.11 10.07
N ALA A 44 -13.16 -9.26 10.70
CA ALA A 44 -13.86 -10.37 10.07
C ALA A 44 -15.31 -9.97 9.79
N ASP A 45 -15.82 -10.27 8.60
CA ASP A 45 -17.22 -9.97 8.23
C ASP A 45 -18.20 -10.66 9.16
N GLY A 46 -17.88 -11.89 9.59
CA GLY A 46 -18.66 -12.61 10.57
C GLY A 46 -17.93 -13.75 11.24
N ILE A 47 -18.40 -14.10 12.44
CA ILE A 47 -18.01 -15.30 13.17
C ILE A 47 -19.27 -16.05 13.56
N ILE A 48 -19.41 -17.29 13.10
CA ILE A 48 -20.51 -18.17 13.43
C ILE A 48 -20.08 -19.07 14.59
N THR A 49 -20.91 -19.16 15.64
CA THR A 49 -20.63 -19.95 16.83
C THR A 49 -21.78 -20.93 17.06
N GLU A 50 -21.61 -22.15 16.56
CA GLU A 50 -22.65 -23.20 16.67
C GLU A 50 -22.33 -24.17 17.81
N GLN A 51 -23.35 -24.51 18.62
CA GLN A 51 -23.20 -25.54 19.64
C GLN A 51 -23.61 -26.90 19.05
N ILE A 52 -22.65 -27.81 18.89
CA ILE A 52 -22.89 -29.17 18.40
C ILE A 52 -22.65 -30.16 19.54
N GLY A 53 -23.71 -30.53 20.26
CA GLY A 53 -23.60 -31.37 21.46
C GLY A 53 -22.79 -30.64 22.55
N LYS A 54 -21.66 -31.22 22.95
CA LYS A 54 -20.75 -30.63 23.95
C LYS A 54 -19.65 -29.78 23.34
N GLU A 55 -19.49 -29.77 22.03
CA GLU A 55 -18.44 -29.06 21.33
C GLU A 55 -19.00 -27.80 20.70
N GLN A 56 -18.17 -26.76 20.66
CA GLN A 56 -18.46 -25.51 20.00
C GLN A 56 -17.75 -25.50 18.64
N LYS A 57 -18.50 -25.33 17.57
CA LYS A 57 -17.99 -25.18 16.21
C LYS A 57 -17.93 -23.71 15.89
N ILE A 58 -16.77 -23.25 15.48
CA ILE A 58 -16.51 -21.85 15.10
C ILE A 58 -16.19 -21.79 13.61
N THR A 59 -16.86 -20.87 12.91
CA THR A 59 -16.60 -20.59 11.48
C THR A 59 -16.36 -19.09 11.29
N ILE A 60 -15.24 -18.75 10.67
CA ILE A 60 -14.99 -17.38 10.20
C ILE A 60 -15.63 -17.23 8.81
N ASP A 61 -16.47 -16.24 8.64
CA ASP A 61 -17.19 -15.94 7.40
C ASP A 61 -16.61 -14.68 6.75
N GLU A 62 -16.17 -14.84 5.50
CA GLU A 62 -15.68 -13.74 4.63
C GLU A 62 -16.67 -13.56 3.50
N ILE A 63 -17.28 -12.38 3.38
CA ILE A 63 -18.33 -12.07 2.41
C ILE A 63 -17.74 -11.30 1.23
N LYS A 64 -18.06 -11.75 0.01
CA LYS A 64 -17.62 -11.09 -1.24
C LYS A 64 -18.79 -10.89 -2.19
N GLY A 65 -19.04 -9.63 -2.56
CA GLY A 65 -19.94 -9.30 -3.66
C GLY A 65 -19.27 -9.54 -5.01
N VAL A 66 -19.95 -10.23 -5.92
CA VAL A 66 -19.44 -10.54 -7.27
C VAL A 66 -20.47 -10.15 -8.32
N LEU A 67 -20.00 -9.71 -9.50
CA LEU A 67 -20.86 -9.42 -10.67
C LEU A 67 -21.08 -10.64 -11.53
N ARG A 68 -20.11 -11.59 -11.54
CA ARG A 68 -20.23 -12.83 -12.31
C ARG A 68 -21.28 -13.76 -11.72
N GLU A 69 -21.90 -14.58 -12.57
CA GLU A 69 -22.87 -15.60 -12.15
C GLU A 69 -22.19 -16.66 -11.26
N LEU A 70 -22.83 -17.05 -10.16
CA LEU A 70 -22.27 -17.97 -9.16
C LEU A 70 -21.99 -19.37 -9.71
N ARG A 71 -22.74 -19.81 -10.73
CA ARG A 71 -22.53 -21.13 -11.39
C ARG A 71 -21.14 -21.29 -12.01
N PHE A 72 -20.43 -20.19 -12.27
CA PHE A 72 -19.06 -20.20 -12.78
C PHE A 72 -17.98 -20.13 -11.68
N ILE A 73 -18.40 -20.15 -10.41
CA ILE A 73 -17.49 -20.18 -9.26
C ILE A 73 -17.46 -21.60 -8.72
N GLU A 74 -16.53 -22.41 -9.20
CA GLU A 74 -16.37 -23.81 -8.77
C GLU A 74 -15.63 -23.94 -7.44
N LYS A 75 -14.77 -22.97 -7.13
CA LYS A 75 -13.96 -22.89 -5.89
C LYS A 75 -13.75 -21.45 -5.47
N PRO A 76 -13.48 -21.20 -4.19
CA PRO A 76 -13.19 -19.85 -3.71
C PRO A 76 -11.83 -19.38 -4.21
N GLU A 77 -11.70 -18.07 -4.41
CA GLU A 77 -10.42 -17.45 -4.75
C GLU A 77 -9.43 -17.59 -3.59
N ALA A 78 -8.19 -17.94 -3.91
CA ALA A 78 -7.14 -18.19 -2.91
C ALA A 78 -6.92 -16.99 -1.97
N LEU A 79 -7.02 -15.76 -2.51
CA LEU A 79 -6.85 -14.53 -1.73
C LEU A 79 -7.97 -14.36 -0.69
N HIS A 80 -9.23 -14.65 -1.05
CA HIS A 80 -10.36 -14.57 -0.12
C HIS A 80 -10.25 -15.62 1.00
N VAL A 81 -9.83 -16.83 0.63
CA VAL A 81 -9.54 -17.89 1.63
C VAL A 81 -8.39 -17.47 2.53
N ALA A 82 -7.30 -16.90 2.00
CA ALA A 82 -6.16 -16.45 2.79
C ALA A 82 -6.55 -15.33 3.77
N GLN A 83 -7.39 -14.40 3.37
CA GLN A 83 -7.92 -13.35 4.25
C GLN A 83 -8.68 -13.95 5.43
N ALA A 84 -9.63 -14.85 5.17
CA ALA A 84 -10.40 -15.53 6.21
C ALA A 84 -9.52 -16.43 7.09
N LYS A 85 -8.49 -17.10 6.54
CA LYS A 85 -7.49 -17.87 7.28
C LYS A 85 -6.69 -16.98 8.26
N CYS A 86 -6.34 -15.76 7.89
CA CYS A 86 -5.68 -14.82 8.81
C CYS A 86 -6.55 -14.55 10.03
N TYR A 87 -7.84 -14.27 9.82
CA TYR A 87 -8.78 -14.06 10.92
C TYR A 87 -8.96 -15.32 11.75
N ALA A 88 -9.07 -16.48 11.09
CA ALA A 88 -9.21 -17.77 11.77
C ALA A 88 -7.99 -18.10 12.64
N ALA A 89 -6.77 -17.86 12.16
CA ALA A 89 -5.54 -18.06 12.92
C ALA A 89 -5.50 -17.20 14.17
N ILE A 90 -5.81 -15.91 14.04
CA ILE A 90 -5.85 -14.97 15.18
C ILE A 90 -6.92 -15.39 16.20
N TYR A 91 -8.12 -15.68 15.72
CA TYR A 91 -9.23 -16.05 16.61
C TYR A 91 -9.00 -17.39 17.31
N ALA A 92 -8.53 -18.42 16.57
CA ALA A 92 -8.24 -19.73 17.13
C ALA A 92 -7.16 -19.65 18.23
N GLU A 93 -6.10 -18.87 18.02
CA GLU A 93 -5.07 -18.67 19.04
C GLU A 93 -5.60 -17.92 20.26
N GLN A 94 -6.41 -16.87 20.07
CA GLN A 94 -7.02 -16.12 21.19
C GLN A 94 -7.97 -16.95 22.03
N LYS A 95 -8.67 -17.91 21.42
CA LYS A 95 -9.67 -18.77 22.08
C LYS A 95 -9.14 -20.15 22.46
N GLY A 96 -7.91 -20.49 22.11
CA GLY A 96 -7.32 -21.80 22.39
C GLY A 96 -8.04 -22.95 21.68
N LEU A 97 -8.54 -22.72 20.45
CA LEU A 97 -9.26 -23.72 19.67
C LEU A 97 -8.27 -24.74 19.07
N LYS A 98 -8.74 -25.97 18.90
CA LYS A 98 -8.00 -27.04 18.19
C LYS A 98 -8.33 -27.06 16.70
N LYS A 99 -9.57 -26.70 16.34
CA LYS A 99 -10.07 -26.66 14.96
C LYS A 99 -10.92 -25.41 14.76
N ILE A 100 -10.96 -24.92 13.55
CA ILE A 100 -11.78 -23.78 13.14
C ILE A 100 -12.12 -23.91 11.66
N ASP A 101 -13.33 -23.52 11.30
CA ASP A 101 -13.76 -23.48 9.91
C ASP A 101 -13.58 -22.08 9.32
N VAL A 102 -13.32 -22.05 8.03
CA VAL A 102 -13.28 -20.84 7.19
C VAL A 102 -14.37 -20.97 6.14
N GLN A 103 -15.22 -19.99 6.03
CA GLN A 103 -16.26 -19.87 5.02
C GLN A 103 -15.99 -18.66 4.14
N VAL A 104 -16.08 -18.83 2.83
CA VAL A 104 -16.16 -17.72 1.89
C VAL A 104 -17.56 -17.68 1.31
N THR A 105 -18.27 -16.59 1.55
CA THR A 105 -19.63 -16.35 1.12
C THR A 105 -19.62 -15.39 -0.08
N TYR A 106 -19.92 -15.92 -1.27
CA TYR A 106 -20.13 -15.09 -2.48
C TYR A 106 -21.60 -14.71 -2.60
N CYS A 107 -21.85 -13.43 -2.87
CA CYS A 107 -23.18 -12.92 -3.21
C CYS A 107 -23.12 -12.26 -4.59
N GLN A 108 -23.93 -12.73 -5.51
CA GLN A 108 -24.12 -12.08 -6.80
C GLN A 108 -24.88 -10.76 -6.58
N MET A 109 -24.30 -9.65 -7.08
CA MET A 109 -24.73 -8.30 -6.69
C MET A 109 -26.10 -7.90 -7.23
N GLU A 110 -26.57 -8.49 -8.33
CA GLU A 110 -27.84 -8.18 -8.98
C GLU A 110 -28.95 -9.13 -8.53
N SER A 111 -28.72 -10.45 -8.59
CA SER A 111 -29.70 -11.47 -8.21
C SER A 111 -29.80 -11.73 -6.72
N GLU A 112 -28.78 -11.30 -5.95
CA GLU A 112 -28.62 -11.57 -4.51
C GLU A 112 -28.55 -13.07 -4.14
N GLU A 113 -28.30 -13.93 -5.12
CA GLU A 113 -28.01 -15.33 -4.87
C GLU A 113 -26.72 -15.48 -4.09
N ILE A 114 -26.65 -16.52 -3.24
CA ILE A 114 -25.53 -16.76 -2.32
C ILE A 114 -24.98 -18.16 -2.55
N CYS A 115 -23.65 -18.26 -2.65
CA CYS A 115 -22.89 -19.50 -2.66
C CYS A 115 -21.86 -19.47 -1.53
N ARG A 116 -21.70 -20.59 -0.80
CA ARG A 116 -20.77 -20.70 0.33
C ARG A 116 -19.80 -21.85 0.14
N PHE A 117 -18.52 -21.58 0.39
CA PHE A 117 -17.45 -22.57 0.39
C PHE A 117 -16.89 -22.67 1.80
N VAL A 118 -16.96 -23.84 2.42
CA VAL A 118 -16.48 -24.08 3.79
C VAL A 118 -15.30 -25.03 3.75
N GLN A 119 -14.25 -24.71 4.52
CA GLN A 119 -13.07 -25.54 4.71
C GLN A 119 -12.70 -25.57 6.19
N SER A 120 -12.38 -26.77 6.69
CA SER A 120 -11.94 -26.95 8.08
C SER A 120 -10.41 -26.97 8.17
N PHE A 121 -9.88 -26.34 9.20
CA PHE A 121 -8.45 -26.25 9.45
C PHE A 121 -8.10 -26.70 10.88
N ASP A 122 -6.97 -27.38 11.04
CA ASP A 122 -6.32 -27.54 12.32
C ASP A 122 -5.71 -26.19 12.76
N ALA A 123 -5.91 -25.84 14.04
CA ALA A 123 -5.45 -24.54 14.54
C ALA A 123 -3.93 -24.43 14.61
N GLY A 124 -3.21 -25.56 14.81
CA GLY A 124 -1.75 -25.59 14.79
C GLY A 124 -1.18 -25.35 13.41
N GLU A 125 -1.69 -26.03 12.39
CA GLU A 125 -1.30 -25.84 10.98
C GLU A 125 -1.63 -24.39 10.53
N LEU A 126 -2.78 -23.89 10.95
CA LEU A 126 -3.19 -22.52 10.60
C LEU A 126 -2.29 -21.47 11.26
N LYS A 127 -1.87 -21.73 12.49
CA LYS A 127 -0.91 -20.90 13.22
C LYS A 127 0.45 -20.87 12.51
N GLU A 128 1.00 -22.04 12.16
CA GLU A 128 2.27 -22.13 11.42
C GLU A 128 2.19 -21.38 10.09
N TRP A 129 1.11 -21.55 9.34
CA TRP A 129 0.88 -20.84 8.09
C TRP A 129 0.83 -19.32 8.30
N PHE A 130 0.13 -18.83 9.33
CA PHE A 130 0.01 -17.41 9.63
C PHE A 130 1.36 -16.79 10.00
N TYR A 131 2.13 -17.45 10.88
CA TYR A 131 3.45 -16.94 11.24
C TYR A 131 4.45 -17.03 10.09
N GLY A 132 4.35 -18.02 9.22
CA GLY A 132 5.10 -18.08 7.97
C GLY A 132 4.79 -16.89 7.06
N LEU A 133 3.51 -16.56 6.87
CA LEU A 133 3.09 -15.40 6.08
C LEU A 133 3.60 -14.07 6.66
N VAL A 134 3.53 -13.90 7.98
CA VAL A 134 4.08 -12.70 8.65
C VAL A 134 5.61 -12.65 8.54
N GLY A 135 6.28 -13.83 8.58
CA GLY A 135 7.72 -13.94 8.37
C GLY A 135 8.15 -13.50 6.97
N GLU A 136 7.38 -13.84 5.93
CA GLU A 136 7.64 -13.34 4.57
C GLU A 136 7.53 -11.81 4.47
N TYR A 137 6.70 -11.18 5.30
CA TYR A 137 6.57 -9.73 5.35
C TYR A 137 7.67 -9.05 6.20
N GLU A 138 8.40 -9.80 7.03
CA GLU A 138 9.44 -9.26 7.93
C GLU A 138 10.46 -8.39 7.20
N LYS A 139 10.96 -8.83 6.04
CA LYS A 139 11.96 -8.11 5.25
C LYS A 139 11.49 -6.69 4.89
N TRP A 140 10.21 -6.52 4.59
CA TRP A 140 9.60 -5.24 4.23
C TRP A 140 9.47 -4.31 5.46
N ALA A 141 8.97 -4.85 6.57
CA ALA A 141 8.84 -4.10 7.81
C ALA A 141 10.21 -3.67 8.36
N ARG A 142 11.21 -4.55 8.28
CA ARG A 142 12.59 -4.24 8.66
C ARG A 142 13.16 -3.12 7.78
N PHE A 143 12.99 -3.24 6.47
CA PHE A 143 13.41 -2.20 5.53
C PHE A 143 12.77 -0.84 5.90
N GLU A 144 11.47 -0.79 6.15
CA GLU A 144 10.76 0.44 6.50
C GLU A 144 11.32 1.10 7.78
N VAL A 145 11.51 0.30 8.83
CA VAL A 145 12.04 0.79 10.11
C VAL A 145 13.47 1.32 9.97
N GLU A 146 14.35 0.56 9.31
CA GLU A 146 15.76 0.93 9.11
C GLU A 146 15.88 2.12 8.16
N TRP A 147 15.11 2.12 7.09
CA TRP A 147 15.07 3.21 6.12
C TRP A 147 14.59 4.52 6.77
N LYS A 148 13.48 4.49 7.50
CA LYS A 148 12.96 5.68 8.20
C LYS A 148 14.00 6.29 9.12
N LYS A 149 14.75 5.47 9.86
CA LYS A 149 15.83 5.91 10.74
C LYS A 149 16.98 6.55 9.94
N ALA A 150 17.45 5.90 8.88
CA ALA A 150 18.53 6.40 8.03
C ALA A 150 18.12 7.72 7.34
N ARG A 151 16.93 7.76 6.74
CA ARG A 151 16.34 8.94 6.12
C ARG A 151 16.28 10.12 7.10
N ASN A 152 15.64 9.95 8.26
CA ASN A 152 15.49 11.03 9.22
C ASN A 152 16.85 11.53 9.72
N THR A 153 17.81 10.62 9.95
CA THR A 153 19.17 11.00 10.31
C THR A 153 19.84 11.85 9.23
N SER A 154 19.66 11.50 7.94
CA SER A 154 20.19 12.27 6.83
C SER A 154 19.52 13.64 6.72
N ILE A 155 18.19 13.70 6.87
CA ILE A 155 17.41 14.95 6.80
C ILE A 155 17.87 15.95 7.89
N HIS A 156 18.11 15.48 9.12
CA HIS A 156 18.57 16.37 10.18
C HIS A 156 19.93 17.03 9.85
N LYS A 157 20.82 16.31 9.17
CA LYS A 157 22.14 16.81 8.76
C LYS A 157 22.12 17.66 7.50
N THR A 158 21.10 17.51 6.65
CA THR A 158 21.00 18.25 5.38
C THR A 158 20.70 19.72 5.64
N GLU A 159 21.50 20.61 5.07
CA GLU A 159 21.31 22.05 5.12
C GLU A 159 20.74 22.58 3.82
N PHE A 160 20.28 23.83 3.80
CA PHE A 160 19.84 24.48 2.56
C PHE A 160 21.04 24.61 1.62
N PRO A 161 20.96 24.12 0.37
CA PRO A 161 22.15 23.88 -0.46
C PRO A 161 22.78 25.14 -1.08
N PHE A 162 22.19 26.32 -0.84
CA PHE A 162 22.63 27.57 -1.44
C PHE A 162 22.63 28.71 -0.40
N SER A 163 23.32 29.81 -0.71
CA SER A 163 23.09 31.07 0.00
C SER A 163 21.66 31.56 -0.28
N TYR A 164 20.93 31.92 0.76
CA TYR A 164 19.55 32.39 0.61
C TYR A 164 19.52 33.71 -0.19
N ARG A 165 18.68 33.76 -1.18
CA ARG A 165 18.32 35.01 -1.88
C ARG A 165 17.24 35.76 -1.08
N ALA A 166 17.05 37.03 -1.39
CA ALA A 166 16.00 37.85 -0.75
C ALA A 166 14.62 37.15 -0.84
N GLY A 167 13.93 37.02 0.30
CA GLY A 167 12.61 36.37 0.42
C GLY A 167 12.61 34.84 0.43
N GLN A 168 13.72 34.15 0.06
CA GLN A 168 13.74 32.68 0.05
C GLN A 168 13.62 32.09 1.46
N ARG A 169 14.31 32.68 2.45
CA ARG A 169 14.27 32.20 3.82
C ARG A 169 12.88 32.36 4.43
N ASP A 170 12.22 33.47 4.14
CA ASP A 170 10.86 33.74 4.61
C ASP A 170 9.86 32.77 3.98
N MET A 171 10.02 32.48 2.69
CA MET A 171 9.22 31.50 1.97
C MET A 171 9.39 30.08 2.59
N ALA A 172 10.61 29.63 2.78
CA ALA A 172 10.90 28.32 3.36
C ALA A 172 10.32 28.21 4.78
N ALA A 173 10.48 29.25 5.60
CA ALA A 173 9.89 29.31 6.94
C ALA A 173 8.35 29.32 6.92
N ALA A 174 7.73 30.01 5.94
CA ALA A 174 6.29 29.99 5.78
C ALA A 174 5.76 28.61 5.41
N VAL A 175 6.43 27.91 4.49
CA VAL A 175 6.10 26.51 4.10
C VAL A 175 6.18 25.59 5.31
N TYR A 176 7.30 25.58 6.02
CA TYR A 176 7.48 24.73 7.20
C TYR A 176 6.39 24.99 8.27
N ARG A 177 6.16 26.24 8.63
CA ARG A 177 5.12 26.63 9.59
C ARG A 177 3.71 26.24 9.13
N THR A 178 3.45 26.27 7.84
CA THR A 178 2.16 25.89 7.27
C THR A 178 1.92 24.38 7.39
N ILE A 179 2.95 23.57 7.11
CA ILE A 179 2.89 22.11 7.30
C ILE A 179 2.69 21.78 8.78
N LEU A 180 3.47 22.37 9.67
CA LEU A 180 3.36 22.20 11.13
C LEU A 180 1.96 22.50 11.65
N ARG A 181 1.32 23.55 11.11
CA ARG A 181 -0.03 23.98 11.49
C ARG A 181 -1.15 23.26 10.74
N LYS A 182 -0.83 22.34 9.83
CA LYS A 182 -1.80 21.65 8.95
C LYS A 182 -2.72 22.62 8.20
N LYS A 183 -2.13 23.69 7.66
CA LYS A 183 -2.84 24.77 6.95
C LYS A 183 -2.53 24.69 5.45
N LYS A 184 -3.25 25.52 4.66
CA LYS A 184 -2.99 25.75 3.24
C LYS A 184 -2.20 27.04 3.08
N LEU A 185 -1.25 27.06 2.11
CA LEU A 185 -0.42 28.22 1.80
C LEU A 185 -0.48 28.49 0.30
N PHE A 186 -0.76 29.73 -0.06
CA PHE A 186 -0.66 30.23 -1.42
C PHE A 186 0.56 31.17 -1.50
N ILE A 187 1.45 30.92 -2.45
CA ILE A 187 2.69 31.68 -2.62
C ILE A 187 2.71 32.29 -4.00
N GLN A 188 2.80 33.62 -4.05
CA GLN A 188 3.09 34.35 -5.27
C GLN A 188 4.53 34.88 -5.20
N ALA A 189 5.38 34.48 -6.13
CA ALA A 189 6.76 34.91 -6.22
C ALA A 189 7.20 34.99 -7.68
N SER A 190 8.09 35.92 -8.00
CA SER A 190 8.65 36.10 -9.36
C SER A 190 9.40 34.84 -9.84
N THR A 191 9.61 34.75 -11.14
CA THR A 191 10.46 33.69 -11.73
C THR A 191 11.93 33.85 -11.28
N GLY A 192 12.66 32.75 -11.16
CA GLY A 192 14.07 32.78 -10.81
C GLY A 192 14.42 32.91 -9.33
N VAL A 193 13.46 33.16 -8.43
CA VAL A 193 13.73 33.25 -6.96
C VAL A 193 13.98 31.89 -6.29
N GLY A 194 13.98 30.79 -7.02
CA GLY A 194 14.21 29.45 -6.44
C GLY A 194 13.02 28.88 -5.66
N LYS A 195 11.78 29.10 -6.13
CA LYS A 195 10.54 28.60 -5.49
C LYS A 195 10.60 27.12 -5.15
N THR A 196 11.04 26.28 -6.10
CA THR A 196 11.03 24.84 -5.95
C THR A 196 11.87 24.38 -4.77
N ILE A 197 13.12 24.78 -4.66
CA ILE A 197 13.97 24.38 -3.54
C ILE A 197 13.48 24.99 -2.21
N SER A 198 12.88 26.20 -2.25
CA SER A 198 12.35 26.87 -1.07
C SER A 198 11.02 26.27 -0.58
N THR A 199 10.41 25.37 -1.37
CA THR A 199 9.23 24.56 -0.96
C THR A 199 9.64 23.12 -0.66
N VAL A 200 10.52 22.51 -1.45
CA VAL A 200 10.98 21.14 -1.25
C VAL A 200 11.78 21.00 0.05
N PHE A 201 12.79 21.84 0.27
CA PHE A 201 13.66 21.74 1.45
C PHE A 201 12.89 21.79 2.79
N PRO A 202 12.00 22.77 3.06
CA PRO A 202 11.25 22.79 4.31
C PRO A 202 10.24 21.63 4.42
N SER A 203 9.73 21.09 3.31
CA SER A 203 8.89 19.90 3.30
C SER A 203 9.70 18.65 3.70
N VAL A 204 10.92 18.53 3.19
CA VAL A 204 11.88 17.48 3.59
C VAL A 204 12.19 17.59 5.09
N LYS A 205 12.48 18.80 5.59
CA LYS A 205 12.70 19.02 7.03
C LYS A 205 11.50 18.61 7.88
N ALA A 206 10.28 18.98 7.47
CA ALA A 206 9.04 18.58 8.14
C ALA A 206 8.85 17.05 8.14
N LEU A 207 9.24 16.35 7.07
CA LEU A 207 9.21 14.90 7.00
C LEU A 207 10.18 14.26 8.01
N GLY A 208 11.39 14.82 8.15
CA GLY A 208 12.40 14.36 9.14
C GLY A 208 11.95 14.53 10.59
N GLU A 209 11.15 15.54 10.88
CA GLU A 209 10.52 15.78 12.19
C GLU A 209 9.20 15.00 12.37
N GLU A 210 8.87 14.09 11.46
CA GLU A 210 7.64 13.26 11.48
C GLU A 210 6.33 14.10 11.53
N ILE A 211 6.35 15.33 11.03
CA ILE A 211 5.18 16.20 10.91
C ILE A 211 4.31 15.77 9.72
N GLY A 212 4.89 15.11 8.74
CA GLY A 212 4.25 14.48 7.59
C GLY A 212 4.85 13.13 7.29
N GLU A 213 4.14 12.30 6.54
CA GLU A 213 4.58 10.93 6.21
C GLU A 213 5.18 10.82 4.81
N LYS A 214 4.69 11.64 3.87
CA LYS A 214 5.06 11.59 2.46
C LYS A 214 4.91 12.97 1.80
N ILE A 215 5.74 13.23 0.80
CA ILE A 215 5.67 14.44 -0.02
C ILE A 215 5.08 14.09 -1.39
N PHE A 216 4.02 14.78 -1.79
CA PHE A 216 3.56 14.78 -3.18
C PHE A 216 3.90 16.12 -3.83
N TYR A 217 4.77 16.08 -4.83
CA TYR A 217 5.08 17.24 -5.65
C TYR A 217 4.28 17.16 -6.96
N LEU A 218 3.18 17.91 -7.02
CA LEU A 218 2.24 17.85 -8.13
C LEU A 218 2.59 18.88 -9.19
N THR A 219 2.56 18.48 -10.44
CA THR A 219 2.90 19.35 -11.58
C THR A 219 1.97 19.07 -12.76
N ALA A 220 1.65 20.11 -13.53
CA ALA A 220 0.89 20.02 -14.78
C ALA A 220 1.78 19.98 -16.03
N LYS A 221 3.12 20.19 -15.88
CA LYS A 221 4.04 20.36 -17.02
C LYS A 221 5.33 19.57 -16.82
N THR A 222 5.83 18.97 -17.88
CA THR A 222 7.10 18.22 -17.88
C THR A 222 8.28 19.05 -17.38
N ILE A 223 8.37 20.34 -17.76
CA ILE A 223 9.47 21.23 -17.32
C ILE A 223 9.47 21.41 -15.80
N THR A 224 8.31 21.58 -15.17
CA THR A 224 8.22 21.72 -13.71
C THR A 224 8.57 20.42 -12.98
N ARG A 225 8.34 19.27 -13.62
CA ARG A 225 8.79 17.96 -13.14
C ARG A 225 10.31 17.89 -13.04
N THR A 226 11.01 18.24 -14.12
CA THR A 226 12.47 18.24 -14.17
C THR A 226 13.09 19.16 -13.11
N VAL A 227 12.46 20.33 -12.87
CA VAL A 227 12.94 21.26 -11.83
C VAL A 227 12.75 20.66 -10.42
N ALA A 228 11.67 19.91 -10.18
CA ALA A 228 11.47 19.20 -8.92
C ALA A 228 12.50 18.09 -8.72
N GLU A 229 12.72 17.25 -9.75
CA GLU A 229 13.78 16.23 -9.74
C GLU A 229 15.14 16.81 -9.42
N GLN A 230 15.49 17.95 -10.07
CA GLN A 230 16.75 18.62 -9.82
C GLN A 230 16.85 19.16 -8.38
N ALA A 231 15.77 19.63 -7.79
CA ALA A 231 15.77 20.11 -6.40
C ALA A 231 16.07 18.96 -5.43
N PHE A 232 15.47 17.79 -5.62
CA PHE A 232 15.77 16.61 -4.79
C PHE A 232 17.20 16.11 -5.02
N ARG A 233 17.67 16.01 -6.27
CA ARG A 233 19.06 15.63 -6.57
C ARG A 233 20.07 16.57 -5.91
N THR A 234 19.82 17.87 -5.95
CA THR A 234 20.69 18.85 -5.27
C THR A 234 20.78 18.58 -3.76
N LEU A 235 19.70 18.16 -3.13
CA LEU A 235 19.72 17.77 -1.71
C LEU A 235 20.44 16.43 -1.50
N GLU A 236 20.25 15.46 -2.41
CA GLU A 236 20.97 14.16 -2.39
C GLU A 236 22.48 14.35 -2.52
N ASP A 237 22.92 15.21 -3.41
CA ASP A 237 24.35 15.58 -3.61
C ASP A 237 24.93 16.23 -2.33
N ASN A 238 24.07 16.78 -1.46
CA ASN A 238 24.42 17.33 -0.14
C ASN A 238 24.11 16.36 1.03
N GLY A 239 23.97 15.06 0.73
CA GLY A 239 23.90 13.99 1.74
C GLY A 239 22.51 13.60 2.17
N LEU A 240 21.44 14.11 1.55
CA LEU A 240 20.07 13.64 1.77
C LEU A 240 19.90 12.21 1.27
N GLN A 241 19.31 11.36 2.09
CA GLN A 241 18.86 10.02 1.70
C GLN A 241 17.33 9.99 1.70
N MET A 242 16.74 9.90 0.51
CA MET A 242 15.28 9.81 0.33
C MET A 242 14.94 8.95 -0.89
N LYS A 243 13.85 8.18 -0.79
CA LYS A 243 13.26 7.49 -1.93
C LYS A 243 12.36 8.49 -2.67
N VAL A 244 12.84 8.98 -3.81
CA VAL A 244 12.12 9.96 -4.62
C VAL A 244 11.74 9.34 -5.95
N ILE A 245 10.46 9.14 -6.22
CA ILE A 245 9.97 8.57 -7.48
C ILE A 245 9.30 9.63 -8.36
N THR A 246 9.58 9.57 -9.66
CA THR A 246 8.85 10.33 -10.68
C THR A 246 7.92 9.41 -11.44
N LEU A 247 6.61 9.59 -11.28
CA LEU A 247 5.61 8.82 -12.03
C LEU A 247 5.52 9.30 -13.48
N THR A 248 5.46 8.34 -14.38
CA THR A 248 5.36 8.56 -15.83
C THR A 248 4.07 7.94 -16.34
N ALA A 249 3.34 8.66 -17.17
CA ALA A 249 2.09 8.18 -17.76
C ALA A 249 2.30 6.86 -18.51
N LYS A 250 1.29 5.98 -18.44
CA LYS A 250 1.33 4.62 -18.96
C LYS A 250 1.78 4.54 -20.41
N GLU A 251 1.23 5.41 -21.26
CA GLU A 251 1.54 5.46 -22.68
C GLU A 251 3.00 5.82 -22.98
N LYS A 252 3.67 6.47 -22.02
CA LYS A 252 5.08 6.89 -22.16
C LYS A 252 6.09 5.88 -21.62
N ILE A 253 5.68 5.04 -20.67
CA ILE A 253 6.57 4.08 -20.00
C ILE A 253 6.32 2.63 -20.45
N CYS A 254 5.20 2.35 -21.11
CA CYS A 254 4.86 1.02 -21.63
C CYS A 254 5.92 0.55 -22.63
N PHE A 255 6.32 -0.72 -22.54
CA PHE A 255 7.27 -1.35 -23.46
C PHE A 255 6.61 -1.91 -24.72
N CYS A 256 5.28 -1.96 -24.74
CA CYS A 256 4.50 -2.47 -25.89
C CYS A 256 4.04 -1.30 -26.75
N ASP A 257 4.03 -1.49 -28.07
CA ASP A 257 3.55 -0.48 -29.01
C ASP A 257 2.05 -0.19 -28.84
N GLU A 258 1.27 -1.24 -28.51
CA GLU A 258 -0.13 -1.12 -28.14
C GLU A 258 -0.34 -1.45 -26.66
N THR A 259 -1.11 -0.60 -25.96
CA THR A 259 -1.34 -0.73 -24.52
C THR A 259 -2.47 -1.71 -24.23
N GLU A 260 -2.29 -2.98 -24.57
CA GLU A 260 -3.22 -4.05 -24.26
C GLU A 260 -2.77 -4.82 -23.01
N CYS A 261 -3.31 -4.43 -21.85
CA CYS A 261 -2.85 -4.89 -20.53
C CYS A 261 -3.51 -6.20 -20.10
N ASN A 262 -3.40 -7.26 -20.90
CA ASN A 262 -3.85 -8.59 -20.54
C ASN A 262 -2.71 -9.62 -20.67
N PRO A 263 -2.73 -10.72 -19.87
CA PRO A 263 -1.65 -11.72 -19.86
C PRO A 263 -1.45 -12.48 -21.17
N GLU A 264 -2.40 -12.46 -22.08
CA GLU A 264 -2.32 -13.15 -23.38
C GLU A 264 -1.51 -12.33 -24.39
N LYS A 265 -1.64 -11.00 -24.34
CA LYS A 265 -1.02 -10.08 -25.30
C LYS A 265 0.22 -9.38 -24.77
N CYS A 266 0.28 -9.10 -23.45
CA CYS A 266 1.39 -8.39 -22.86
C CYS A 266 2.31 -9.33 -22.05
N PRO A 267 3.57 -9.53 -22.48
CA PRO A 267 4.51 -10.41 -21.78
C PRO A 267 4.91 -9.90 -20.39
N TYR A 268 4.73 -8.60 -20.13
CA TYR A 268 5.01 -7.96 -18.84
C TYR A 268 3.80 -8.01 -17.90
N ALA A 269 2.57 -8.16 -18.42
CA ALA A 269 1.39 -8.41 -17.60
C ALA A 269 1.31 -9.89 -17.17
N LYS A 270 1.77 -10.82 -18.04
CA LYS A 270 1.80 -12.25 -17.73
C LYS A 270 2.74 -12.56 -16.57
N GLY A 271 2.18 -13.01 -15.44
CA GLY A 271 2.93 -13.33 -14.21
C GLY A 271 3.52 -12.08 -13.52
N HIS A 272 2.97 -10.91 -13.75
CA HIS A 272 3.40 -9.67 -13.12
C HIS A 272 3.37 -9.77 -11.59
N TYR A 273 2.24 -10.20 -11.05
CA TYR A 273 2.02 -10.30 -9.59
C TYR A 273 2.91 -11.34 -8.90
N ASP A 274 3.43 -12.31 -9.64
CA ASP A 274 4.37 -13.30 -9.10
C ASP A 274 5.78 -12.73 -8.90
N ARG A 275 6.12 -11.63 -9.59
CA ARG A 275 7.48 -11.08 -9.66
C ARG A 275 7.61 -9.63 -9.17
N VAL A 276 6.49 -8.88 -9.12
CA VAL A 276 6.56 -7.44 -8.85
C VAL A 276 7.09 -7.13 -7.45
N ASN A 277 6.77 -7.95 -6.45
CA ASN A 277 7.27 -7.75 -5.09
C ASN A 277 8.80 -7.84 -5.02
N ASP A 278 9.40 -8.83 -5.70
CA ASP A 278 10.86 -8.96 -5.73
C ASP A 278 11.49 -7.81 -6.53
N ALA A 279 10.87 -7.36 -7.61
CA ALA A 279 11.32 -6.22 -8.39
C ALA A 279 11.31 -4.91 -7.59
N VAL A 280 10.23 -4.66 -6.88
CA VAL A 280 10.07 -3.48 -5.99
C VAL A 280 11.10 -3.52 -4.87
N TYR A 281 11.25 -4.66 -4.20
CA TYR A 281 12.21 -4.80 -3.11
C TYR A 281 13.66 -4.61 -3.57
N ASP A 282 14.06 -5.25 -4.68
CA ASP A 282 15.38 -5.13 -5.28
C ASP A 282 15.73 -3.65 -5.60
N LEU A 283 14.78 -2.92 -6.18
CA LEU A 283 14.96 -1.51 -6.48
C LEU A 283 15.05 -0.66 -5.20
N LEU A 284 14.16 -0.90 -4.24
CA LEU A 284 14.14 -0.13 -3.00
C LEU A 284 15.42 -0.24 -2.18
N ILE A 285 16.06 -1.40 -2.15
CA ILE A 285 17.34 -1.57 -1.41
C ILE A 285 18.54 -1.02 -2.17
N SER A 286 18.40 -0.77 -3.49
CA SER A 286 19.52 -0.40 -4.37
C SER A 286 19.54 1.07 -4.75
N GLU A 287 18.37 1.71 -4.86
CA GLU A 287 18.23 3.04 -5.46
C GLU A 287 17.52 4.04 -4.55
N ASN A 288 17.92 5.30 -4.58
CA ASN A 288 17.23 6.39 -3.87
C ASN A 288 16.41 7.27 -4.82
N GLY A 289 17.05 7.85 -5.84
CA GLY A 289 16.39 8.63 -6.87
C GLY A 289 15.80 7.73 -7.96
N ILE A 290 14.49 7.50 -7.94
CA ILE A 290 13.80 6.54 -8.81
C ILE A 290 13.23 7.26 -10.04
N SER A 291 14.08 7.46 -11.04
CA SER A 291 13.70 8.04 -12.33
C SER A 291 13.01 7.03 -13.23
N ARG A 292 12.34 7.53 -14.29
CA ARG A 292 11.75 6.68 -15.34
C ARG A 292 12.72 5.60 -15.83
N ARG A 293 13.97 5.97 -16.14
CA ARG A 293 14.99 5.04 -16.66
C ARG A 293 15.26 3.91 -15.67
N ILE A 294 15.42 4.22 -14.39
CA ILE A 294 15.65 3.23 -13.33
C ILE A 294 14.46 2.26 -13.24
N VAL A 295 13.23 2.77 -13.26
CA VAL A 295 12.03 1.92 -13.29
C VAL A 295 12.02 1.00 -14.50
N GLU A 296 12.34 1.52 -15.71
CA GLU A 296 12.40 0.72 -16.94
C GLU A 296 13.49 -0.36 -16.87
N ASP A 297 14.67 -0.06 -16.33
CA ASP A 297 15.78 -1.01 -16.20
C ASP A 297 15.42 -2.18 -15.24
N TYR A 298 14.85 -1.89 -14.07
CA TYR A 298 14.41 -2.92 -13.12
C TYR A 298 13.19 -3.68 -13.63
N ALA A 299 12.25 -3.02 -14.29
CA ALA A 299 11.09 -3.67 -14.88
C ALA A 299 11.49 -4.69 -15.97
N LYS A 300 12.51 -4.37 -16.79
CA LYS A 300 13.10 -5.31 -17.77
C LYS A 300 13.81 -6.47 -17.08
N LYS A 301 14.64 -6.18 -16.05
CA LYS A 301 15.37 -7.17 -15.27
C LYS A 301 14.43 -8.24 -14.70
N HIS A 302 13.30 -7.83 -14.14
CA HIS A 302 12.32 -8.69 -13.49
C HIS A 302 11.14 -9.11 -14.40
N ARG A 303 11.08 -8.61 -15.64
CA ARG A 303 9.98 -8.88 -16.59
C ARG A 303 8.61 -8.52 -16.02
N VAL A 304 8.48 -7.34 -15.46
CA VAL A 304 7.24 -6.79 -14.90
C VAL A 304 6.79 -5.53 -15.65
N CYS A 305 5.52 -5.16 -15.52
CA CYS A 305 5.03 -3.92 -16.12
C CYS A 305 5.68 -2.70 -15.44
N PRO A 306 6.38 -1.82 -16.17
CA PRO A 306 7.05 -0.67 -15.58
C PRO A 306 6.06 0.34 -14.98
N PHE A 307 4.87 0.47 -15.56
CA PHE A 307 3.83 1.37 -15.07
C PHE A 307 3.29 0.90 -13.71
N GLU A 308 2.79 -0.35 -13.63
CA GLU A 308 2.25 -0.91 -12.39
C GLU A 308 3.33 -0.97 -11.31
N MET A 309 4.55 -1.40 -11.64
CA MET A 309 5.69 -1.38 -10.71
C MET A 309 5.97 0.03 -10.17
N SER A 310 5.83 1.08 -10.99
CA SER A 310 6.04 2.46 -10.53
C SER A 310 4.99 2.92 -9.53
N LEU A 311 3.75 2.43 -9.66
CA LEU A 311 2.68 2.69 -8.69
C LEU A 311 2.95 1.98 -7.37
N ASP A 312 3.36 0.71 -7.41
CA ASP A 312 3.75 -0.05 -6.21
C ASP A 312 4.94 0.61 -5.50
N LEU A 313 5.97 1.03 -6.24
CA LEU A 313 7.11 1.79 -5.69
C LEU A 313 6.68 3.11 -5.02
N SER A 314 5.64 3.78 -5.54
CA SER A 314 5.15 5.03 -4.98
C SER A 314 4.59 4.87 -3.56
N VAL A 315 4.16 3.66 -3.19
CA VAL A 315 3.70 3.34 -1.84
C VAL A 315 4.87 3.41 -0.85
N TRP A 316 6.05 2.98 -1.26
CA TRP A 316 7.27 2.94 -0.44
C TRP A 316 8.11 4.21 -0.50
N ALA A 317 7.89 5.05 -1.51
CA ALA A 317 8.65 6.29 -1.69
C ALA A 317 8.32 7.35 -0.63
N ASP A 318 9.34 8.11 -0.23
CA ASP A 318 9.20 9.26 0.68
C ASP A 318 8.65 10.49 -0.04
N ALA A 319 8.97 10.63 -1.33
CA ALA A 319 8.45 11.68 -2.19
C ALA A 319 8.02 11.14 -3.55
N VAL A 320 6.89 11.62 -4.04
CA VAL A 320 6.32 11.27 -5.34
C VAL A 320 6.18 12.55 -6.17
N ILE A 321 6.89 12.61 -7.30
CA ILE A 321 6.75 13.67 -8.30
C ILE A 321 5.82 13.14 -9.39
N CYS A 322 4.66 13.75 -9.57
CA CYS A 322 3.68 13.26 -10.55
C CYS A 322 2.81 14.40 -11.13
N ASP A 323 2.03 14.06 -12.15
CA ASP A 323 0.94 14.92 -12.59
C ASP A 323 -0.15 14.95 -11.50
N TYR A 324 -0.83 16.10 -11.36
CA TYR A 324 -1.88 16.24 -10.34
C TYR A 324 -3.06 15.28 -10.54
N ASN A 325 -3.28 14.77 -11.75
CA ASN A 325 -4.32 13.78 -12.04
C ASN A 325 -4.10 12.46 -11.26
N TYR A 326 -2.87 12.12 -10.90
CA TYR A 326 -2.61 10.94 -10.06
C TYR A 326 -3.17 11.04 -8.63
N VAL A 327 -3.58 12.22 -8.21
CA VAL A 327 -4.10 12.47 -6.86
C VAL A 327 -5.57 12.90 -6.87
N PHE A 328 -6.03 13.56 -7.95
CA PHE A 328 -7.34 14.21 -8.01
C PHE A 328 -8.32 13.59 -9.02
N ASP A 329 -7.89 12.66 -9.87
CA ASP A 329 -8.73 11.83 -10.73
C ASP A 329 -8.85 10.43 -10.12
#